data_b89f6fab2c6e40ac79a932be7499e7bc
#
_entry.id   b89f6fab2c6e40ac79a932be7499e7bc
#
_cell.length_a   1.000
_cell.length_b   1.000
_cell.length_c   1.000
_cell.angle_alpha   90.00
_cell.angle_beta   90.00
_cell.angle_gamma   90.00
#
_symmetry.space_group_name_H-M   'P 1'
#
loop_
_entity.id
_entity.type
_entity.pdbx_description
1 polymer ?
#
loop_
_entity_poly.entity_id
_entity_poly.type
_entity_poly.pdbx_seq_one_letter_code
_entity_poly.pdbx_strand_id
1 'polypeptide(L)'
;MAKKILLTNKGIHPYLPKALTELGFQVDFDYTSTKEEIEQKMTTYYGVVMKSRFRADKSFFKNATNLRFLARVGVGFEHIDSTYAKKKGIEIILSPEGSRDAVGEHSMGLLLCLLNNLSKGDREIRKGQWL
;
A
#
# COMPACT_ATOMS: atom_id res chain seq x y z
N MET A 1 -9.56 24.02 -11.63
CA MET A 1 -9.22 22.68 -12.18
C MET A 1 -9.44 21.63 -11.11
N ALA A 2 -9.99 20.47 -11.49
CA ALA A 2 -10.16 19.36 -10.54
C ALA A 2 -8.78 18.86 -10.02
N LYS A 3 -8.68 18.61 -8.72
CA LYS A 3 -7.48 18.04 -8.12
C LYS A 3 -7.32 16.58 -8.54
N LYS A 4 -6.13 16.21 -9.01
CA LYS A 4 -5.86 14.86 -9.53
C LYS A 4 -5.23 13.95 -8.47
N ILE A 5 -5.69 12.70 -8.43
CA ILE A 5 -5.14 11.65 -7.58
C ILE A 5 -4.66 10.51 -8.46
N LEU A 6 -3.43 10.05 -8.23
CA LEU A 6 -2.83 8.94 -8.95
C LEU A 6 -2.90 7.65 -8.12
N LEU A 7 -3.44 6.59 -8.70
CA LEU A 7 -3.39 5.22 -8.16
C LEU A 7 -2.32 4.42 -8.91
N THR A 8 -1.30 3.96 -8.19
CA THR A 8 -0.12 3.32 -8.81
C THR A 8 -0.12 1.80 -8.74
N ASN A 9 -1.10 1.18 -8.09
CA ASN A 9 -1.15 -0.26 -7.89
C ASN A 9 -2.48 -0.87 -8.30
N LYS A 10 -2.43 -2.03 -8.96
CA LYS A 10 -3.60 -2.90 -9.14
C LYS A 10 -4.09 -3.47 -7.79
N GLY A 11 -5.35 -3.94 -7.77
CA GLY A 11 -5.91 -4.61 -6.60
C GLY A 11 -6.19 -3.65 -5.41
N ILE A 12 -6.41 -2.38 -5.69
CA ILE A 12 -7.06 -1.45 -4.76
C ILE A 12 -8.57 -1.65 -4.93
N HIS A 13 -9.29 -1.76 -3.80
CA HIS A 13 -10.73 -2.01 -3.84
C HIS A 13 -11.46 -0.92 -4.63
N PRO A 14 -12.41 -1.26 -5.52
CA PRO A 14 -13.10 -0.28 -6.40
C PRO A 14 -13.85 0.83 -5.65
N TYR A 15 -14.18 0.61 -4.39
CA TYR A 15 -14.79 1.65 -3.54
C TYR A 15 -13.93 2.90 -3.43
N LEU A 16 -12.59 2.77 -3.31
CA LEU A 16 -11.72 3.93 -3.12
C LEU A 16 -11.74 4.89 -4.31
N PRO A 17 -11.46 4.47 -5.56
CA PRO A 17 -11.53 5.41 -6.68
C PRO A 17 -12.94 5.97 -6.89
N LYS A 18 -14.00 5.19 -6.63
CA LYS A 18 -15.38 5.67 -6.68
C LYS A 18 -15.62 6.80 -5.68
N ALA A 19 -15.31 6.58 -4.41
CA ALA A 19 -15.47 7.59 -3.36
C ALA A 19 -14.64 8.86 -3.63
N LEU A 20 -13.40 8.72 -4.13
CA LEU A 20 -12.59 9.87 -4.51
C LEU A 20 -13.24 10.68 -5.65
N THR A 21 -13.85 10.01 -6.63
CA THR A 21 -14.56 10.68 -7.72
C THR A 21 -15.82 11.40 -7.22
N GLU A 22 -16.57 10.78 -6.32
CA GLU A 22 -17.75 11.38 -5.67
C GLU A 22 -17.37 12.63 -4.85
N LEU A 23 -16.16 12.66 -4.28
CA LEU A 23 -15.59 13.84 -3.60
C LEU A 23 -15.05 14.92 -4.56
N GLY A 24 -15.20 14.75 -5.87
CA GLY A 24 -14.81 15.71 -6.89
C GLY A 24 -13.35 15.65 -7.32
N PHE A 25 -12.63 14.59 -6.99
CA PHE A 25 -11.28 14.36 -7.49
C PHE A 25 -11.32 13.69 -8.87
N GLN A 26 -10.38 14.04 -9.73
CA GLN A 26 -10.07 13.26 -10.92
C GLN A 26 -9.12 12.13 -10.53
N VAL A 27 -9.47 10.88 -10.82
CA VAL A 27 -8.68 9.70 -10.48
C VAL A 27 -8.01 9.14 -11.73
N ASP A 28 -6.69 9.16 -11.75
CA ASP A 28 -5.87 8.57 -12.81
C ASP A 28 -5.24 7.26 -12.32
N PHE A 29 -5.10 6.29 -13.24
CA PHE A 29 -4.51 4.99 -12.94
C PHE A 29 -3.24 4.80 -13.76
N ASP A 30 -2.15 4.44 -13.09
CA ASP A 30 -0.88 4.12 -13.74
C ASP A 30 -0.21 2.93 -13.06
N TYR A 31 -0.42 1.76 -13.64
CA TYR A 31 0.04 0.49 -13.10
C TYR A 31 1.32 -0.04 -13.75
N THR A 32 1.81 0.61 -14.79
CA THR A 32 2.88 0.09 -15.65
C THR A 32 4.13 0.95 -15.67
N SER A 33 4.00 2.27 -15.54
CA SER A 33 5.14 3.20 -15.56
C SER A 33 6.19 2.87 -14.51
N THR A 34 7.45 3.12 -14.82
CA THR A 34 8.56 3.01 -13.87
C THR A 34 8.46 4.08 -12.79
N LYS A 35 9.29 3.96 -11.75
CA LYS A 35 9.38 4.98 -10.70
C LYS A 35 9.76 6.34 -11.28
N GLU A 36 10.73 6.36 -12.17
CA GLU A 36 11.26 7.57 -12.82
C GLU A 36 10.19 8.28 -13.66
N GLU A 37 9.39 7.53 -14.40
CA GLU A 37 8.27 8.08 -15.18
C GLU A 37 7.17 8.65 -14.26
N ILE A 38 6.90 8.00 -13.13
CA ILE A 38 5.96 8.53 -12.12
C ILE A 38 6.52 9.81 -11.50
N GLU A 39 7.80 9.84 -11.14
CA GLU A 39 8.47 11.03 -10.58
C GLU A 39 8.38 12.26 -11.51
N GLN A 40 8.47 12.06 -12.80
CA GLN A 40 8.32 13.14 -13.78
C GLN A 40 6.90 13.74 -13.82
N LYS A 41 5.89 12.94 -13.49
CA LYS A 41 4.48 13.36 -13.49
C LYS A 41 4.04 13.97 -12.13
N MET A 42 4.87 13.91 -11.09
CA MET A 42 4.45 14.27 -9.71
C MET A 42 3.99 15.71 -9.56
N THR A 43 4.42 16.63 -10.41
CA THR A 43 3.94 18.01 -10.42
C THR A 43 2.44 18.13 -10.69
N THR A 44 1.85 17.13 -11.34
CA THR A 44 0.44 17.14 -11.78
C THR A 44 -0.52 16.74 -10.66
N TYR A 45 -0.05 15.92 -9.71
CA TYR A 45 -0.92 15.25 -8.77
C TYR A 45 -1.02 15.96 -7.42
N TYR A 46 -2.25 16.02 -6.91
CA TYR A 46 -2.57 16.50 -5.57
C TYR A 46 -2.41 15.41 -4.52
N GLY A 47 -2.68 14.16 -4.88
CA GLY A 47 -2.53 12.98 -4.02
C GLY A 47 -2.03 11.77 -4.80
N VAL A 48 -1.35 10.87 -4.10
CA VAL A 48 -0.93 9.57 -4.64
C VAL A 48 -1.41 8.46 -3.70
N VAL A 49 -1.96 7.39 -4.28
CA VAL A 49 -2.32 6.18 -3.56
C VAL A 49 -1.44 5.04 -4.05
N MET A 50 -0.71 4.40 -3.16
CA MET A 50 0.20 3.32 -3.49
C MET A 50 0.16 2.17 -2.46
N LYS A 51 0.69 1.01 -2.84
CA LYS A 51 1.05 -0.08 -1.92
C LYS A 51 2.57 -0.04 -1.70
N SER A 52 3.30 -1.03 -2.18
CA SER A 52 4.76 -1.17 -2.02
C SER A 52 5.49 -1.32 -3.36
N ARG A 53 4.96 -0.74 -4.44
CA ARG A 53 5.48 -0.91 -5.79
C ARG A 53 6.89 -0.37 -5.95
N PHE A 54 7.20 0.77 -5.31
CA PHE A 54 8.51 1.41 -5.30
C PHE A 54 8.72 2.21 -4.03
N ARG A 55 9.96 2.64 -3.79
CA ARG A 55 10.28 3.50 -2.66
C ARG A 55 9.87 4.94 -2.96
N ALA A 56 9.14 5.55 -2.03
CA ALA A 56 8.87 6.98 -2.02
C ALA A 56 9.97 7.69 -1.20
N ASP A 57 11.15 7.77 -1.78
CA ASP A 57 12.33 8.43 -1.23
C ASP A 57 12.39 9.92 -1.62
N LYS A 58 13.53 10.56 -1.37
CA LYS A 58 13.74 11.97 -1.70
C LYS A 58 13.56 12.27 -3.18
N SER A 59 13.98 11.35 -4.08
CA SER A 59 13.82 11.55 -5.52
C SER A 59 12.35 11.59 -5.90
N PHE A 60 11.54 10.67 -5.35
CA PHE A 60 10.10 10.60 -5.57
C PHE A 60 9.39 11.91 -5.20
N PHE A 61 9.76 12.50 -4.07
CA PHE A 61 9.15 13.75 -3.62
C PHE A 61 9.77 15.01 -4.22
N LYS A 62 10.92 14.92 -4.92
CA LYS A 62 11.65 16.09 -5.42
C LYS A 62 10.77 17.00 -6.27
N ASN A 63 10.08 16.42 -7.23
CA ASN A 63 9.22 17.14 -8.16
C ASN A 63 7.75 17.27 -7.71
N ALA A 64 7.42 16.79 -6.52
CA ALA A 64 6.06 16.74 -6.00
C ALA A 64 5.60 18.10 -5.42
N THR A 65 5.57 19.14 -6.25
CA THR A 65 5.27 20.53 -5.81
C THR A 65 3.80 20.70 -5.43
N ASN A 66 2.89 20.00 -6.09
CA ASN A 66 1.45 20.08 -5.84
C ASN A 66 0.93 19.00 -4.90
N LEU A 67 1.76 18.00 -4.58
CA LEU A 67 1.36 16.86 -3.75
C LEU A 67 1.06 17.32 -2.31
N ARG A 68 -0.08 16.90 -1.79
CA ARG A 68 -0.52 17.17 -0.41
C ARG A 68 -0.53 15.94 0.46
N PHE A 69 -0.77 14.77 -0.14
CA PHE A 69 -0.72 13.52 0.60
C PHE A 69 -0.21 12.36 -0.26
N LEU A 70 0.38 11.39 0.42
CA LEU A 70 0.64 10.06 -0.09
C LEU A 70 -0.09 9.07 0.81
N ALA A 71 -1.09 8.39 0.27
CA ALA A 71 -1.83 7.34 0.98
C ALA A 71 -1.25 5.97 0.64
N ARG A 72 -0.87 5.22 1.67
CA ARG A 72 -0.41 3.85 1.53
C ARG A 72 -1.52 2.88 1.94
N VAL A 73 -1.94 2.02 1.02
CA VAL A 73 -2.87 0.92 1.31
C VAL A 73 -2.11 -0.17 2.05
N GLY A 74 -2.10 -0.05 3.38
CA GLY A 74 -1.37 -0.93 4.32
C GLY A 74 -0.76 -0.15 5.49
N VAL A 75 0.02 -0.81 6.34
CA VAL A 75 0.52 -0.28 7.62
C VAL A 75 2.00 0.11 7.56
N GLY A 76 2.87 -0.79 7.08
CA GLY A 76 4.32 -0.55 7.04
C GLY A 76 4.67 0.60 6.10
N PHE A 77 5.59 1.46 6.47
CA PHE A 77 6.00 2.63 5.68
C PHE A 77 7.53 2.77 5.56
N GLU A 78 8.26 1.69 5.75
CA GLU A 78 9.73 1.63 5.72
C GLU A 78 10.31 2.03 4.35
N HIS A 79 9.49 1.97 3.31
CA HIS A 79 9.83 2.38 1.95
C HIS A 79 9.45 3.84 1.65
N ILE A 80 8.96 4.60 2.65
CA ILE A 80 8.55 6.00 2.50
C ILE A 80 9.46 6.88 3.37
N ASP A 81 10.13 7.86 2.76
CA ASP A 81 10.87 8.89 3.50
C ASP A 81 9.88 9.90 4.10
N SER A 82 9.27 9.50 5.22
CA SER A 82 8.27 10.31 5.92
C SER A 82 8.84 11.62 6.46
N THR A 83 10.13 11.63 6.80
CA THR A 83 10.81 12.84 7.26
C THR A 83 10.91 13.87 6.15
N TYR A 84 11.29 13.45 4.94
CA TYR A 84 11.36 14.36 3.80
C TYR A 84 9.97 14.78 3.31
N ALA A 85 9.00 13.87 3.28
CA ALA A 85 7.60 14.18 2.98
C ALA A 85 7.05 15.27 3.89
N LYS A 86 7.26 15.11 5.21
CA LYS A 86 6.83 16.12 6.21
C LYS A 86 7.49 17.48 5.99
N LYS A 87 8.79 17.55 5.68
CA LYS A 87 9.48 18.80 5.35
C LYS A 87 8.88 19.50 4.14
N LYS A 88 8.30 18.75 3.21
CA LYS A 88 7.60 19.28 2.03
C LYS A 88 6.11 19.59 2.28
N GLY A 89 5.59 19.38 3.47
CA GLY A 89 4.17 19.57 3.80
C GLY A 89 3.27 18.47 3.18
N ILE A 90 3.84 17.29 2.90
CA ILE A 90 3.11 16.16 2.35
C ILE A 90 2.71 15.23 3.51
N GLU A 91 1.42 14.98 3.65
CA GLU A 91 0.87 14.06 4.66
C GLU A 91 1.01 12.61 4.21
N ILE A 92 1.41 11.73 5.13
CA ILE A 92 1.43 10.29 4.91
C ILE A 92 0.23 9.67 5.59
N ILE A 93 -0.65 9.05 4.80
CA ILE A 93 -1.87 8.39 5.27
C ILE A 93 -1.68 6.89 5.17
N LEU A 94 -1.90 6.19 6.28
CA LEU A 94 -1.81 4.73 6.38
C LEU A 94 -3.21 4.14 6.64
N SER A 95 -3.37 2.83 6.43
CA SER A 95 -4.64 2.13 6.68
C SER A 95 -4.45 0.93 7.61
N PRO A 96 -4.11 1.13 8.89
CA PRO A 96 -3.86 0.05 9.84
C PRO A 96 -5.11 -0.78 10.13
N GLU A 97 -6.28 -0.17 10.20
CA GLU A 97 -7.54 -0.83 10.54
C GLU A 97 -7.93 -1.89 9.50
N GLY A 98 -7.58 -1.69 8.23
CA GLY A 98 -7.97 -2.57 7.12
C GLY A 98 -7.36 -3.98 7.17
N SER A 99 -6.31 -4.20 7.96
CA SER A 99 -5.63 -5.50 8.05
C SER A 99 -5.42 -5.99 9.48
N ARG A 100 -5.69 -5.17 10.49
CA ARG A 100 -5.39 -5.47 11.90
C ARG A 100 -5.96 -6.81 12.34
N ASP A 101 -7.25 -7.01 12.16
CA ASP A 101 -7.94 -8.19 12.64
C ASP A 101 -7.49 -9.45 11.86
N ALA A 102 -7.39 -9.33 10.53
CA ALA A 102 -6.89 -10.43 9.70
C ALA A 102 -5.45 -10.85 10.04
N VAL A 103 -4.56 -9.91 10.35
CA VAL A 103 -3.19 -10.20 10.81
C VAL A 103 -3.21 -10.88 12.17
N GLY A 104 -4.06 -10.43 13.09
CA GLY A 104 -4.25 -11.07 14.39
C GLY A 104 -4.73 -12.51 14.28
N GLU A 105 -5.77 -12.75 13.51
CA GLU A 105 -6.32 -14.11 13.25
C GLU A 105 -5.29 -15.02 12.60
N HIS A 106 -4.58 -14.52 11.59
CA HIS A 106 -3.54 -15.28 10.90
C HIS A 106 -2.38 -15.65 11.83
N SER A 107 -1.96 -14.73 12.70
CA SER A 107 -0.92 -14.97 13.71
C SER A 107 -1.34 -16.05 14.71
N MET A 108 -2.58 -16.00 15.18
CA MET A 108 -3.13 -17.04 16.05
C MET A 108 -3.21 -18.38 15.33
N GLY A 109 -3.66 -18.41 14.07
CA GLY A 109 -3.69 -19.62 13.25
C GLY A 109 -2.31 -20.27 13.10
N LEU A 110 -1.28 -19.47 12.83
CA LEU A 110 0.10 -19.95 12.75
C LEU A 110 0.61 -20.49 14.09
N LEU A 111 0.29 -19.81 15.20
CA LEU A 111 0.66 -20.26 16.55
C LEU A 111 0.03 -21.62 16.87
N LEU A 112 -1.27 -21.77 16.64
CA LEU A 112 -1.97 -23.04 16.85
C LEU A 112 -1.45 -24.15 15.94
N CYS A 113 -1.16 -23.83 14.68
CA CYS A 113 -0.56 -24.76 13.73
C CYS A 113 0.81 -25.28 14.23
N LEU A 114 1.62 -24.39 14.80
CA LEU A 114 2.92 -24.74 15.35
C LEU A 114 2.78 -25.60 16.63
N LEU A 115 1.99 -25.15 17.59
CA LEU A 115 1.80 -25.83 18.90
C LEU A 115 1.23 -27.24 18.75
N ASN A 116 0.31 -27.43 17.80
CA ASN A 116 -0.34 -28.71 17.56
C ASN A 116 0.35 -29.55 16.48
N ASN A 117 1.51 -29.14 15.97
CA ASN A 117 2.23 -29.82 14.89
C ASN A 117 1.39 -30.10 13.63
N LEU A 118 0.38 -29.26 13.33
CA LEU A 118 -0.58 -29.54 12.24
C LEU A 118 0.10 -29.72 10.89
N SER A 119 1.04 -28.85 10.53
CA SER A 119 1.77 -28.94 9.26
C SER A 119 2.70 -30.16 9.19
N LYS A 120 3.21 -30.63 10.33
CA LYS A 120 4.01 -31.86 10.41
C LYS A 120 3.12 -33.07 10.22
N GLY A 121 2.03 -33.16 10.98
CA GLY A 121 1.07 -34.25 10.88
C GLY A 121 0.47 -34.40 9.50
N ASP A 122 0.05 -33.30 8.86
CA ASP A 122 -0.44 -33.31 7.47
C ASP A 122 0.59 -33.91 6.50
N ARG A 123 1.87 -33.49 6.59
CA ARG A 123 2.92 -34.04 5.73
C ARG A 123 3.18 -35.53 5.96
N GLU A 124 3.16 -35.98 7.21
CA GLU A 124 3.40 -37.37 7.58
C GLU A 124 2.25 -38.26 7.10
N ILE A 125 1.02 -37.87 7.33
CA ILE A 125 -0.16 -38.61 6.87
C ILE A 125 -0.20 -38.72 5.35
N ARG A 126 0.10 -37.66 4.62
CA ARG A 126 0.18 -37.70 3.14
C ARG A 126 1.24 -38.67 2.60
N LYS A 127 2.25 -39.01 3.41
CA LYS A 127 3.28 -39.98 3.12
C LYS A 127 2.94 -41.39 3.62
N GLY A 128 1.75 -41.58 4.18
CA GLY A 128 1.34 -42.87 4.80
C GLY A 128 2.05 -43.14 6.12
N GLN A 129 2.59 -42.10 6.77
CA GLN A 129 3.27 -42.24 8.07
C GLN A 129 2.29 -41.86 9.19
N TRP A 130 2.14 -42.76 10.14
CA TRP A 130 1.36 -42.55 11.34
C TRP A 130 2.28 -42.78 12.56
N LEU A 131 2.74 -41.72 13.17
CA LEU A 131 3.64 -41.74 14.34
C LEU A 131 2.92 -41.28 15.59
#